data_902eb83a8919378d4b658f515f33c4cf
#
_entry.id   902eb83a8919378d4b658f515f33c4cf
#
_cell.length_a   1.000
_cell.length_b   1.000
_cell.length_c   1.000
_cell.angle_alpha   90.00
_cell.angle_beta   90.00
_cell.angle_gamma   90.00
#
_symmetry.space_group_name_H-M   'P 1'
#
loop_
_entity.id
_entity.type
_entity.pdbx_description
1 polymer ?
#
loop_
_entity_poly.entity_id
_entity_poly.type
_entity_poly.pdbx_seq_one_letter_code
_entity_poly.pdbx_strand_id
1 'polypeptide(L)'
;MPRRIYWDSCTFLGLINQEPGKVNHCRLVWQEAEKGGALIYTSFFTFAEVFKVKCEAGSKPLAEAKDKEIEHLLRQTWIRPGVVDERIGIAARRLMRFHAACKKPSDGVHLATALALNVDEMHTFDGSDLLLLDGKVNRADGKPLKICIPTPAPPQVPDLFSGPNG
;
A
#
# COMPACT_ATOMS: atom_id res chain seq x y z
N MET A 1 -7.54 -4.79 -16.94
CA MET A 1 -6.54 -3.85 -16.40
C MET A 1 -6.06 -4.37 -15.05
N PRO A 2 -4.76 -4.20 -14.69
CA PRO A 2 -4.26 -4.59 -13.38
C PRO A 2 -4.97 -3.82 -12.27
N ARG A 3 -5.17 -4.46 -11.11
CA ARG A 3 -5.70 -3.80 -9.90
C ARG A 3 -4.74 -2.70 -9.45
N ARG A 4 -5.28 -1.60 -8.96
CA ARG A 4 -4.52 -0.46 -8.44
C ARG A 4 -4.59 -0.48 -6.92
N ILE A 5 -3.53 -0.95 -6.29
CA ILE A 5 -3.48 -1.20 -4.85
C ILE A 5 -2.49 -0.24 -4.21
N TYR A 6 -2.86 0.44 -3.14
CA TYR A 6 -1.93 1.26 -2.36
C TYR A 6 -1.38 0.46 -1.18
N TRP A 7 -0.07 0.50 -0.98
CA TRP A 7 0.60 -0.02 0.20
C TRP A 7 1.21 1.12 1.01
N ASP A 8 0.95 1.12 2.31
CA ASP A 8 1.64 1.97 3.27
C ASP A 8 2.98 1.35 3.71
N SER A 9 3.74 2.05 4.51
CA SER A 9 5.04 1.58 5.00
C SER A 9 4.94 0.33 5.86
N CYS A 10 3.89 0.16 6.67
CA CYS A 10 3.75 -1.02 7.52
C CYS A 10 3.50 -2.30 6.70
N THR A 11 2.90 -2.19 5.53
CA THR A 11 2.71 -3.30 4.59
C THR A 11 4.05 -3.74 3.97
N PHE A 12 4.88 -2.80 3.52
CA PHE A 12 6.23 -3.12 3.05
C PHE A 12 7.10 -3.73 4.15
N LEU A 13 7.05 -3.16 5.35
CA LEU A 13 7.80 -3.69 6.50
C LEU A 13 7.33 -5.10 6.88
N GLY A 14 6.05 -5.39 6.80
CA GLY A 14 5.49 -6.73 7.00
C GLY A 14 6.07 -7.77 6.05
N LEU A 15 6.29 -7.39 4.78
CA LEU A 15 6.92 -8.22 3.76
C LEU A 15 8.44 -8.36 4.00
N ILE A 16 9.15 -7.24 4.13
CA ILE A 16 10.62 -7.19 4.24
C ILE A 16 11.09 -7.93 5.50
N ASN A 17 10.43 -7.68 6.63
CA ASN A 17 10.77 -8.28 7.92
C ASN A 17 10.22 -9.70 8.09
N GLN A 18 9.50 -10.21 7.11
CA GLN A 18 8.83 -11.51 7.15
C GLN A 18 7.99 -11.68 8.45
N GLU A 19 7.22 -10.64 8.79
CA GLU A 19 6.46 -10.61 10.04
C GLU A 19 5.40 -11.73 10.08
N PRO A 20 5.39 -12.57 11.14
CA PRO A 20 4.35 -13.58 11.29
C PRO A 20 2.94 -12.96 11.26
N GLY A 21 2.02 -13.60 10.55
CA GLY A 21 0.65 -13.10 10.35
C GLY A 21 0.49 -12.02 9.28
N LYS A 22 1.58 -11.43 8.79
CA LYS A 22 1.54 -10.40 7.73
C LYS A 22 2.18 -10.87 6.43
N VAL A 23 3.33 -11.53 6.51
CA VAL A 23 4.17 -11.86 5.35
C VAL A 23 3.43 -12.66 4.28
N ASN A 24 2.58 -13.61 4.65
CA ASN A 24 1.87 -14.43 3.67
C ASN A 24 0.85 -13.60 2.88
N HIS A 25 0.14 -12.69 3.56
CA HIS A 25 -0.78 -11.76 2.92
C HIS A 25 -0.06 -10.85 1.91
N CYS A 26 1.05 -10.24 2.33
CA CYS A 26 1.87 -9.38 1.48
C CYS A 26 2.43 -10.16 0.28
N ARG A 27 2.95 -11.37 0.52
CA ARG A 27 3.57 -12.19 -0.53
C ARG A 27 2.60 -12.55 -1.65
N LEU A 28 1.35 -12.87 -1.32
CA LEU A 28 0.34 -13.20 -2.33
C LEU A 28 0.04 -12.01 -3.24
N VAL A 29 -0.12 -10.82 -2.68
CA VAL A 29 -0.34 -9.59 -3.46
C VAL A 29 0.92 -9.19 -4.25
N TRP A 30 2.10 -9.37 -3.67
CA TRP A 30 3.37 -9.15 -4.34
C TRP A 30 3.51 -10.03 -5.59
N GLN A 31 3.23 -11.33 -5.46
CA GLN A 31 3.25 -12.28 -6.57
C GLN A 31 2.20 -11.96 -7.64
N GLU A 32 1.03 -11.45 -7.24
CA GLU A 32 0.02 -10.96 -8.18
C GLU A 32 0.56 -9.78 -9.00
N ALA A 33 1.24 -8.82 -8.33
CA ALA A 33 1.83 -7.67 -8.99
C ALA A 33 3.00 -8.06 -9.92
N GLU A 34 3.87 -8.95 -9.48
CA GLU A 34 4.98 -9.49 -10.27
C GLU A 34 4.49 -10.16 -11.56
N LYS A 35 3.33 -10.81 -11.52
CA LYS A 35 2.68 -11.44 -12.68
C LYS A 35 1.85 -10.48 -13.53
N GLY A 36 1.84 -9.17 -13.19
CA GLY A 36 1.10 -8.15 -13.91
C GLY A 36 -0.40 -8.05 -13.57
N GLY A 37 -0.89 -8.79 -12.57
CA GLY A 37 -2.28 -8.74 -12.12
C GLY A 37 -2.61 -7.51 -11.27
N ALA A 38 -1.60 -6.88 -10.65
CA ALA A 38 -1.74 -5.68 -9.86
C ALA A 38 -0.59 -4.69 -10.09
N LEU A 39 -0.84 -3.41 -9.81
CA LEU A 39 0.17 -2.37 -9.62
C LEU A 39 0.10 -1.90 -8.17
N ILE A 40 1.24 -1.90 -7.49
CA ILE A 40 1.35 -1.44 -6.12
C ILE A 40 1.73 0.05 -6.13
N TYR A 41 0.80 0.89 -5.73
CA TYR A 41 1.04 2.31 -5.52
C TYR A 41 1.53 2.55 -4.09
N THR A 42 2.32 3.58 -3.91
CA THR A 42 2.77 4.04 -2.59
C THR A 42 3.08 5.53 -2.66
N SER A 43 3.63 6.12 -1.61
CA SER A 43 4.13 7.49 -1.66
C SER A 43 5.65 7.53 -1.61
N PHE A 44 6.28 8.60 -2.10
CA PHE A 44 7.70 8.82 -1.83
C PHE A 44 8.02 8.97 -0.34
N PHE A 45 7.04 9.28 0.49
CA PHE A 45 7.18 9.29 1.94
C PHE A 45 7.51 7.90 2.50
N THR A 46 6.99 6.83 1.89
CA THR A 46 7.31 5.43 2.23
C THR A 46 8.81 5.15 2.16
N PHE A 47 9.53 5.77 1.21
CA PHE A 47 10.98 5.60 1.10
C PHE A 47 11.73 6.13 2.33
N ALA A 48 11.20 7.16 2.99
CA ALA A 48 11.77 7.67 4.24
C ALA A 48 11.37 6.81 5.45
N GLU A 49 10.19 6.20 5.45
CA GLU A 49 9.73 5.37 6.57
C GLU A 49 10.31 3.96 6.56
N VAL A 50 10.53 3.38 5.37
CA VAL A 50 11.12 2.05 5.20
C VAL A 50 12.65 2.16 5.13
N PHE A 51 13.27 2.76 6.14
CA PHE A 51 14.71 3.04 6.17
C PHE A 51 15.56 1.98 6.87
N LYS A 52 14.93 1.01 7.55
CA LYS A 52 15.64 -0.06 8.27
C LYS A 52 14.81 -1.34 8.30
N VAL A 53 15.51 -2.46 8.41
CA VAL A 53 14.92 -3.78 8.65
C VAL A 53 15.04 -4.19 10.11
N LYS A 54 14.21 -5.15 10.53
CA LYS A 54 14.14 -5.58 11.94
C LYS A 54 15.47 -6.07 12.50
N CYS A 55 16.27 -6.76 11.67
CA CYS A 55 17.59 -7.26 12.10
C CYS A 55 18.63 -6.14 12.37
N GLU A 56 18.37 -4.91 11.94
CA GLU A 56 19.21 -3.73 12.21
C GLU A 56 18.81 -2.98 13.48
N ALA A 57 17.84 -3.50 14.26
CA ALA A 57 17.39 -2.86 15.48
C ALA A 57 18.57 -2.68 16.47
N GLY A 58 18.74 -1.43 16.94
CA GLY A 58 19.84 -1.09 17.86
C GLY A 58 21.19 -0.78 17.19
N SER A 59 21.34 -0.99 15.87
CA SER A 59 22.57 -0.70 15.14
C SER A 59 22.57 0.75 14.60
N LYS A 60 23.70 1.45 14.68
CA LYS A 60 23.98 2.72 13.97
C LYS A 60 25.47 2.89 13.79
N PRO A 61 25.98 3.27 12.59
CA PRO A 61 25.20 3.44 11.36
C PRO A 61 24.65 2.11 10.84
N LEU A 62 23.59 2.19 10.00
CA LEU A 62 22.99 1.02 9.36
C LEU A 62 23.84 0.55 8.16
N ALA A 63 23.68 -0.72 7.78
CA ALA A 63 24.48 -1.31 6.71
C ALA A 63 24.04 -0.82 5.33
N GLU A 64 24.95 -0.26 4.52
CA GLU A 64 24.69 0.19 3.15
C GLU A 64 24.12 -0.94 2.25
N ALA A 65 24.55 -2.18 2.47
CA ALA A 65 24.04 -3.32 1.72
C ALA A 65 22.52 -3.52 1.95
N LYS A 66 22.02 -3.30 3.18
CA LYS A 66 20.60 -3.38 3.49
C LYS A 66 19.81 -2.20 2.93
N ASP A 67 20.38 -1.02 2.90
CA ASP A 67 19.78 0.14 2.23
C ASP A 67 19.55 -0.13 0.74
N LYS A 68 20.54 -0.68 0.05
CA LYS A 68 20.43 -1.09 -1.37
C LYS A 68 19.36 -2.18 -1.59
N GLU A 69 19.24 -3.14 -0.69
CA GLU A 69 18.19 -4.17 -0.76
C GLU A 69 16.80 -3.55 -0.62
N ILE A 70 16.61 -2.64 0.34
CA ILE A 70 15.36 -1.91 0.54
C ILE A 70 15.03 -1.07 -0.70
N GLU A 71 15.99 -0.28 -1.20
CA GLU A 71 15.81 0.54 -2.39
C GLU A 71 15.44 -0.31 -3.61
N HIS A 72 16.12 -1.42 -3.83
CA HIS A 72 15.83 -2.34 -4.92
C HIS A 72 14.39 -2.89 -4.83
N LEU A 73 13.94 -3.24 -3.62
CA LEU A 73 12.57 -3.70 -3.40
C LEU A 73 11.54 -2.61 -3.71
N LEU A 74 11.77 -1.38 -3.25
CA LEU A 74 10.84 -0.26 -3.47
C LEU A 74 10.82 0.24 -4.93
N ARG A 75 11.82 -0.12 -5.75
CA ARG A 75 11.96 0.26 -7.17
C ARG A 75 11.57 -0.84 -8.16
N GLN A 76 10.83 -1.85 -7.74
CA GLN A 76 10.34 -2.87 -8.67
C GLN A 76 9.42 -2.26 -9.73
N THR A 77 9.42 -2.85 -10.93
CA THR A 77 8.71 -2.30 -12.09
C THR A 77 7.19 -2.21 -11.93
N TRP A 78 6.63 -2.93 -10.99
CA TRP A 78 5.20 -2.90 -10.62
C TRP A 78 4.88 -1.96 -9.45
N ILE A 79 5.89 -1.27 -8.89
CA ILE A 79 5.69 -0.26 -7.85
C ILE A 79 5.61 1.14 -8.48
N ARG A 80 4.64 1.93 -8.05
CA ARG A 80 4.33 3.26 -8.56
C ARG A 80 4.28 4.27 -7.41
N PRO A 81 5.39 4.90 -7.05
CA PRO A 81 5.39 5.92 -6.00
C PRO A 81 4.75 7.22 -6.48
N GLY A 82 3.88 7.80 -5.66
CA GLY A 82 3.30 9.12 -5.85
C GLY A 82 4.09 10.21 -5.15
N VAL A 83 4.10 11.39 -5.76
CA VAL A 83 4.75 12.58 -5.20
C VAL A 83 3.94 13.11 -4.01
N VAL A 84 4.62 13.49 -2.94
CA VAL A 84 4.03 14.20 -1.80
C VAL A 84 4.30 15.68 -1.97
N ASP A 85 3.34 16.39 -2.53
CA ASP A 85 3.37 17.83 -2.77
C ASP A 85 2.48 18.59 -1.77
N GLU A 86 2.37 19.91 -1.96
CA GLU A 86 1.51 20.77 -1.14
C GLU A 86 0.05 20.29 -1.12
N ARG A 87 -0.48 19.82 -2.24
CA ARG A 87 -1.87 19.33 -2.34
C ARG A 87 -2.10 18.11 -1.46
N ILE A 88 -1.13 17.19 -1.45
CA ILE A 88 -1.17 16.02 -0.57
C ILE A 88 -1.09 16.46 0.89
N GLY A 89 -0.23 17.42 1.24
CA GLY A 89 -0.13 17.96 2.60
C GLY A 89 -1.44 18.59 3.08
N ILE A 90 -2.09 19.40 2.24
CA ILE A 90 -3.38 20.00 2.54
C ILE A 90 -4.46 18.94 2.71
N ALA A 91 -4.53 17.95 1.81
CA ALA A 91 -5.50 16.85 1.88
C ALA A 91 -5.31 16.00 3.14
N ALA A 92 -4.07 15.64 3.48
CA ALA A 92 -3.73 14.90 4.69
C ALA A 92 -4.21 15.64 5.96
N ARG A 93 -3.91 16.96 6.06
CA ARG A 93 -4.39 17.78 7.15
C ARG A 93 -5.92 17.78 7.27
N ARG A 94 -6.65 17.85 6.15
CA ARG A 94 -8.12 17.80 6.14
C ARG A 94 -8.65 16.45 6.61
N LEU A 95 -8.05 15.35 6.14
CA LEU A 95 -8.40 14.00 6.59
C LEU A 95 -8.24 13.86 8.11
N MET A 96 -7.12 14.31 8.66
CA MET A 96 -6.89 14.30 10.11
C MET A 96 -7.89 15.17 10.90
N ARG A 97 -8.35 16.29 10.33
CA ARG A 97 -9.32 17.16 10.99
C ARG A 97 -10.73 16.60 11.00
N PHE A 98 -11.12 15.85 9.98
CA PHE A 98 -12.51 15.43 9.78
C PHE A 98 -12.74 13.94 10.03
N HIS A 99 -11.68 13.13 10.20
CA HIS A 99 -11.76 11.72 10.50
C HIS A 99 -10.97 11.39 11.75
N ALA A 100 -11.66 11.14 12.85
CA ALA A 100 -11.03 10.87 14.16
C ALA A 100 -10.10 9.66 14.17
N ALA A 101 -10.28 8.71 13.26
CA ALA A 101 -9.41 7.55 13.11
C ALA A 101 -8.09 7.88 12.38
N CYS A 102 -7.99 8.99 11.66
CA CYS A 102 -6.74 9.45 11.03
C CYS A 102 -5.94 10.30 12.02
N LYS A 103 -5.18 9.66 12.89
CA LYS A 103 -4.54 10.32 14.05
C LYS A 103 -3.13 10.82 13.77
N LYS A 104 -2.38 10.14 12.90
CA LYS A 104 -0.97 10.42 12.64
C LYS A 104 -0.78 11.14 11.31
N PRO A 105 0.14 12.12 11.22
CA PRO A 105 0.45 12.77 9.95
C PRO A 105 0.85 11.81 8.83
N SER A 106 1.60 10.75 9.15
CA SER A 106 1.98 9.71 8.20
C SER A 106 0.75 9.03 7.60
N ASP A 107 -0.24 8.65 8.42
CA ASP A 107 -1.46 8.00 7.96
C ASP A 107 -2.28 8.94 7.06
N GLY A 108 -2.32 10.23 7.43
CA GLY A 108 -2.93 11.28 6.62
C GLY A 108 -2.27 11.41 5.24
N VAL A 109 -0.93 11.37 5.18
CA VAL A 109 -0.17 11.44 3.92
C VAL A 109 -0.42 10.21 3.06
N HIS A 110 -0.38 9.00 3.65
CA HIS A 110 -0.66 7.77 2.92
C HIS A 110 -2.07 7.76 2.34
N LEU A 111 -3.07 8.07 3.17
CA LEU A 111 -4.46 8.09 2.74
C LEU A 111 -4.72 9.16 1.66
N ALA A 112 -4.18 10.37 1.84
CA ALA A 112 -4.30 11.45 0.85
C ALA A 112 -3.65 11.06 -0.48
N THR A 113 -2.48 10.39 -0.44
CA THR A 113 -1.79 9.93 -1.65
C THR A 113 -2.59 8.82 -2.34
N ALA A 114 -3.13 7.86 -1.59
CA ALA A 114 -3.97 6.79 -2.13
C ALA A 114 -5.20 7.36 -2.87
N LEU A 115 -5.87 8.34 -2.25
CA LEU A 115 -7.02 9.03 -2.85
C LEU A 115 -6.63 9.81 -4.11
N ALA A 116 -5.52 10.56 -4.08
CA ALA A 116 -5.05 11.34 -5.22
C ALA A 116 -4.65 10.46 -6.41
N LEU A 117 -4.08 9.28 -6.13
CA LEU A 117 -3.75 8.29 -7.15
C LEU A 117 -4.96 7.48 -7.62
N ASN A 118 -6.13 7.70 -7.03
CA ASN A 118 -7.39 7.03 -7.37
C ASN A 118 -7.25 5.50 -7.44
N VAL A 119 -6.62 4.90 -6.41
CA VAL A 119 -6.43 3.45 -6.33
C VAL A 119 -7.76 2.73 -6.03
N ASP A 120 -7.82 1.44 -6.34
CA ASP A 120 -9.04 0.64 -6.08
C ASP A 120 -9.13 0.24 -4.61
N GLU A 121 -7.99 -0.06 -4.00
CA GLU A 121 -7.87 -0.54 -2.61
C GLU A 121 -6.63 0.06 -1.96
N MET A 122 -6.71 0.29 -0.64
CA MET A 122 -5.56 0.57 0.21
C MET A 122 -5.34 -0.61 1.15
N HIS A 123 -4.15 -1.16 1.15
CA HIS A 123 -3.75 -2.25 2.02
C HIS A 123 -2.91 -1.72 3.18
N THR A 124 -3.29 -2.10 4.39
CA THR A 124 -2.60 -1.73 5.64
C THR A 124 -2.82 -2.79 6.70
N PHE A 125 -1.96 -2.83 7.71
CA PHE A 125 -2.16 -3.60 8.93
C PHE A 125 -2.49 -2.71 10.13
N ASP A 126 -2.70 -1.40 9.93
CA ASP A 126 -3.05 -0.49 11.01
C ASP A 126 -4.53 -0.63 11.39
N GLY A 127 -4.79 -1.55 12.31
CA GLY A 127 -6.14 -1.85 12.79
C GLY A 127 -6.72 -0.77 13.72
N SER A 128 -5.87 0.06 14.32
CA SER A 128 -6.30 1.10 15.26
C SER A 128 -6.69 2.42 14.60
N ASP A 129 -6.23 2.65 13.37
CA ASP A 129 -6.36 3.92 12.67
C ASP A 129 -6.92 3.71 11.24
N LEU A 130 -6.10 3.33 10.28
CA LEU A 130 -6.48 3.30 8.86
C LEU A 130 -7.59 2.28 8.52
N LEU A 131 -7.57 1.07 9.06
CA LEU A 131 -8.63 0.08 8.80
C LEU A 131 -10.01 0.54 9.27
N LEU A 132 -10.07 1.44 10.26
CA LEU A 132 -11.34 2.02 10.74
C LEU A 132 -11.96 2.99 9.73
N LEU A 133 -11.22 3.38 8.69
CA LEU A 133 -11.67 4.29 7.63
C LEU A 133 -12.19 3.56 6.39
N ASP A 134 -12.23 2.22 6.41
CA ASP A 134 -12.78 1.44 5.29
C ASP A 134 -14.19 1.92 4.92
N GLY A 135 -14.38 2.25 3.65
CA GLY A 135 -15.64 2.75 3.11
C GLY A 135 -16.09 4.15 3.59
N LYS A 136 -15.29 4.85 4.43
CA LYS A 136 -15.66 6.16 5.01
C LYS A 136 -15.03 7.35 4.30
N VAL A 137 -14.14 7.12 3.36
CA VAL A 137 -13.51 8.15 2.53
C VAL A 137 -13.76 7.83 1.06
N ASN A 138 -14.03 8.86 0.27
CA ASN A 138 -14.35 8.67 -1.14
C ASN A 138 -13.15 8.99 -2.03
N ARG A 139 -12.97 8.18 -3.05
CA ARG A 139 -12.05 8.39 -4.16
C ARG A 139 -12.53 9.55 -5.04
N ALA A 140 -11.69 9.97 -5.99
CA ALA A 140 -12.03 11.03 -6.94
C ALA A 140 -13.25 10.72 -7.82
N ASP A 141 -13.53 9.43 -8.06
CA ASP A 141 -14.71 8.96 -8.81
C ASP A 141 -16.00 8.90 -7.95
N GLY A 142 -15.95 9.37 -6.70
CA GLY A 142 -17.06 9.38 -5.76
C GLY A 142 -17.37 8.05 -5.08
N LYS A 143 -16.67 6.97 -5.46
CA LYS A 143 -16.83 5.66 -4.81
C LYS A 143 -16.05 5.60 -3.51
N PRO A 144 -16.52 4.87 -2.50
CA PRO A 144 -15.77 4.66 -1.27
C PRO A 144 -14.45 3.92 -1.56
N LEU A 145 -13.37 4.37 -0.91
CA LEU A 145 -12.10 3.65 -0.91
C LEU A 145 -12.23 2.43 0.00
N LYS A 146 -11.91 1.26 -0.55
CA LYS A 146 -11.76 0.04 0.24
C LYS A 146 -10.41 0.06 0.95
N ILE A 147 -10.41 -0.13 2.27
CA ILE A 147 -9.20 -0.22 3.09
C ILE A 147 -9.22 -1.56 3.82
N CYS A 148 -8.24 -2.42 3.55
CA CYS A 148 -8.24 -3.78 4.10
C CYS A 148 -6.81 -4.28 4.33
N ILE A 149 -6.66 -5.42 5.00
CA ILE A 149 -5.39 -6.13 5.02
C ILE A 149 -5.04 -6.60 3.60
N PRO A 150 -3.75 -6.76 3.25
CA PRO A 150 -3.36 -7.25 1.94
C PRO A 150 -4.09 -8.55 1.58
N THR A 151 -4.81 -8.51 0.47
CA THR A 151 -5.63 -9.62 -0.01
C THR A 151 -5.47 -9.76 -1.52
N PRO A 152 -5.05 -10.92 -2.05
CA PRO A 152 -4.94 -11.15 -3.48
C PRO A 152 -6.32 -11.08 -4.15
N ALA A 153 -6.33 -10.91 -5.48
CA ALA A 153 -7.56 -11.07 -6.25
C ALA A 153 -8.15 -12.46 -6.01
N PRO A 154 -9.49 -12.58 -5.96
CA PRO A 154 -10.11 -13.88 -5.97
C PRO A 154 -9.65 -14.66 -7.22
N PRO A 155 -9.44 -15.98 -7.12
CA PRO A 155 -9.07 -16.77 -8.28
C PRO A 155 -10.13 -16.58 -9.37
N GLN A 156 -9.69 -16.26 -10.60
CA GLN A 156 -10.60 -16.21 -11.73
C GLN A 156 -11.07 -17.64 -11.97
N VAL A 157 -12.34 -17.91 -11.70
CA VAL A 157 -12.98 -19.15 -12.13
C VAL A 157 -13.05 -19.06 -13.66
N PRO A 158 -12.44 -19.98 -14.41
CA PRO A 158 -12.59 -20.02 -15.85
C PRO A 158 -14.10 -20.07 -16.16
N ASP A 159 -14.57 -19.17 -17.02
CA ASP A 159 -15.94 -19.22 -17.50
C ASP A 159 -16.10 -20.49 -18.34
N LEU A 160 -16.56 -21.57 -17.69
CA LEU A 160 -16.77 -22.88 -18.34
C LEU A 160 -17.89 -22.84 -19.41
N PHE A 161 -18.56 -21.71 -19.57
CA PHE A 161 -19.67 -21.52 -20.49
C PHE A 161 -19.36 -20.59 -21.67
N SER A 162 -18.18 -19.99 -21.74
CA SER A 162 -17.73 -19.29 -22.95
C SER A 162 -17.19 -20.30 -23.96
N GLY A 163 -18.07 -21.15 -24.44
CA GLY A 163 -17.80 -21.97 -25.63
C GLY A 163 -17.62 -21.07 -26.84
N PRO A 164 -16.78 -21.47 -27.83
CA PRO A 164 -16.64 -20.72 -29.07
C PRO A 164 -18.01 -20.74 -29.77
N ASN A 165 -18.64 -19.55 -29.83
CA ASN A 165 -19.76 -19.37 -30.75
C ASN A 165 -19.24 -19.59 -32.15
N GLY A 166 -19.73 -20.64 -32.76
CA GLY A 166 -19.50 -20.99 -34.17
C GLY A 166 -20.12 -19.97 -35.13
#